data_0b53d412573fd3fa36836848093040ba
#
_entry.id   0b53d412573fd3fa36836848093040ba
#
_cell.length_a   1.000
_cell.length_b   1.000
_cell.length_c   1.000
_cell.angle_alpha   90.00
_cell.angle_beta   90.00
_cell.angle_gamma   90.00
#
_symmetry.space_group_name_H-M   'P 1'
#
loop_
_entity.id
_entity.type
_entity.pdbx_description
1 polymer ?
#
loop_
_entity_poly.entity_id
_entity_poly.type
_entity_poly.pdbx_seq_one_letter_code
_entity_poly.pdbx_strand_id
1 'polypeptide(L)'
;VVTKPYNGNHGRGISIHLTTDEEVAIGFAAAKEHSRSVIVESFLEGDDHRLLVVNGELIAATKRTPGQVIGDGQHSIAQLVEQVNSDPRRGVGHEKVLTRIELDAQAKMMMDRLEFNAESIPAIGQIVPLRSTANLSTGGTATDVTDIIHPDNRDMAIRAIGAIGLDVGGVDFLSKNIAESY
;
A
#
# COMPACT_ATOMS: atom_id res chain seq x y z
N VAL A 1 12.75 9.33 7.46
CA VAL A 1 11.67 9.76 8.36
C VAL A 1 10.38 9.89 7.56
N VAL A 2 9.24 9.78 8.25
CA VAL A 2 7.90 10.04 7.72
C VAL A 2 7.26 11.14 8.56
N THR A 3 6.59 12.08 7.92
CA THR A 3 5.70 13.04 8.60
C THR A 3 4.28 12.84 8.10
N LYS A 4 3.31 12.84 8.99
CA LYS A 4 1.89 12.66 8.63
C LYS A 4 0.95 13.39 9.59
N PRO A 5 -0.23 13.83 9.13
CA PRO A 5 -1.27 14.35 10.00
C PRO A 5 -1.71 13.29 11.01
N TYR A 6 -1.93 13.66 12.28
CA TYR A 6 -2.47 12.74 13.28
C TYR A 6 -3.87 12.25 12.90
N ASN A 7 -4.72 13.16 12.42
CA ASN A 7 -6.07 12.88 11.93
C ASN A 7 -6.09 13.10 10.41
N GLY A 8 -5.75 12.08 9.64
CA GLY A 8 -5.72 12.17 8.19
C GLY A 8 -6.32 10.93 7.52
N ASN A 9 -6.77 11.10 6.29
CA ASN A 9 -7.23 10.00 5.44
C ASN A 9 -6.68 10.18 4.02
N HIS A 10 -6.74 9.11 3.22
CA HIS A 10 -6.33 9.09 1.81
C HIS A 10 -4.90 9.56 1.53
N GLY A 11 -3.99 9.51 2.51
CA GLY A 11 -2.59 9.87 2.32
C GLY A 11 -2.30 11.38 2.19
N ARG A 12 -3.27 12.25 2.48
CA ARG A 12 -3.09 13.72 2.40
C ARG A 12 -2.11 14.21 3.46
N GLY A 13 -1.16 15.06 3.06
CA GLY A 13 -0.16 15.63 3.95
C GLY A 13 0.88 14.61 4.49
N ILE A 14 0.98 13.42 3.89
CA ILE A 14 2.02 12.45 4.22
C ILE A 14 3.25 12.73 3.35
N SER A 15 4.41 12.84 4.00
CA SER A 15 5.71 12.90 3.35
C SER A 15 6.58 11.75 3.85
N ILE A 16 7.20 11.02 2.93
CA ILE A 16 8.01 9.82 3.20
C ILE A 16 9.43 10.01 2.64
N HIS A 17 10.36 9.16 3.09
CA HIS A 17 11.78 9.19 2.68
C HIS A 17 12.48 10.52 2.97
N LEU A 18 12.09 11.22 4.03
CA LEU A 18 12.72 12.45 4.45
C LEU A 18 14.05 12.13 5.14
N THR A 19 15.15 12.69 4.64
CA THR A 19 16.53 12.36 5.05
C THR A 19 17.27 13.54 5.67
N THR A 20 16.82 14.77 5.40
CA THR A 20 17.39 15.99 5.95
C THR A 20 16.41 16.73 6.86
N ASP A 21 16.92 17.59 7.75
CA ASP A 21 16.10 18.40 8.64
C ASP A 21 15.20 19.36 7.86
N GLU A 22 15.68 19.88 6.71
CA GLU A 22 14.88 20.74 5.83
C GLU A 22 13.71 19.99 5.21
N GLU A 23 13.93 18.76 4.72
CA GLU A 23 12.87 17.92 4.19
C GLU A 23 11.84 17.57 5.26
N VAL A 24 12.30 17.27 6.48
CA VAL A 24 11.40 17.01 7.63
C VAL A 24 10.59 18.26 7.97
N ALA A 25 11.19 19.44 7.96
CA ALA A 25 10.46 20.69 8.22
C ALA A 25 9.39 20.97 7.15
N ILE A 26 9.72 20.76 5.86
CA ILE A 26 8.76 20.90 4.75
C ILE A 26 7.61 19.87 4.90
N GLY A 27 7.93 18.61 5.14
CA GLY A 27 6.94 17.57 5.33
C GLY A 27 6.06 17.80 6.56
N PHE A 28 6.64 18.32 7.65
CA PHE A 28 5.90 18.70 8.86
C PHE A 28 4.91 19.84 8.58
N ALA A 29 5.33 20.87 7.84
CA ALA A 29 4.47 21.99 7.44
C ALA A 29 3.30 21.49 6.58
N ALA A 30 3.55 20.63 5.58
CA ALA A 30 2.52 20.04 4.74
C ALA A 30 1.52 19.20 5.55
N ALA A 31 1.99 18.41 6.53
CA ALA A 31 1.11 17.64 7.41
C ALA A 31 0.24 18.56 8.30
N LYS A 32 0.79 19.70 8.73
CA LYS A 32 0.12 20.65 9.59
C LYS A 32 -1.04 21.40 8.92
N GLU A 33 -1.05 21.47 7.59
CA GLU A 33 -2.20 21.99 6.83
C GLU A 33 -3.47 21.14 7.00
N HIS A 34 -3.29 19.85 7.33
CA HIS A 34 -4.38 18.87 7.44
C HIS A 34 -4.73 18.49 8.88
N SER A 35 -3.87 18.78 9.87
CA SER A 35 -4.12 18.45 11.27
C SER A 35 -3.32 19.38 12.21
N ARG A 36 -3.90 19.69 13.37
CA ARG A 36 -3.19 20.42 14.44
C ARG A 36 -2.00 19.65 15.02
N SER A 37 -2.08 18.33 14.99
CA SER A 37 -1.02 17.43 15.48
C SER A 37 -0.40 16.67 14.31
N VAL A 38 0.92 16.54 14.32
CA VAL A 38 1.70 15.84 13.30
C VAL A 38 2.45 14.70 13.97
N ILE A 39 2.43 13.53 13.35
CA ILE A 39 3.28 12.40 13.71
C ILE A 39 4.57 12.49 12.91
N VAL A 40 5.70 12.32 13.59
CA VAL A 40 7.03 12.14 12.99
C VAL A 40 7.53 10.78 13.44
N GLU A 41 7.81 9.89 12.50
CA GLU A 41 8.20 8.51 12.79
C GLU A 41 9.30 8.02 11.85
N SER A 42 9.97 6.93 12.22
CA SER A 42 10.93 6.27 11.34
C SER A 42 10.21 5.72 10.11
N PHE A 43 10.85 5.87 8.95
CA PHE A 43 10.39 5.16 7.75
C PHE A 43 10.75 3.68 7.86
N LEU A 44 9.75 2.82 7.76
CA LEU A 44 9.92 1.38 7.75
C LEU A 44 9.74 0.87 6.31
N GLU A 45 10.77 0.22 5.79
CA GLU A 45 10.69 -0.46 4.50
C GLU A 45 10.04 -1.83 4.65
N GLY A 46 9.21 -2.19 3.70
CA GLY A 46 8.60 -3.51 3.65
C GLY A 46 7.34 -3.54 2.81
N ASP A 47 6.94 -4.74 2.48
CA ASP A 47 5.64 -5.02 1.88
C ASP A 47 4.54 -4.86 2.93
N ASP A 48 3.40 -4.38 2.48
CA ASP A 48 2.21 -4.20 3.32
C ASP A 48 1.46 -5.53 3.45
N HIS A 49 1.28 -5.99 4.69
CA HIS A 49 0.54 -7.21 4.99
C HIS A 49 -0.67 -6.91 5.87
N ARG A 50 -1.75 -7.66 5.65
CA ARG A 50 -2.92 -7.71 6.52
C ARG A 50 -2.99 -9.08 7.17
N LEU A 51 -2.88 -9.11 8.50
CA LEU A 51 -2.94 -10.32 9.32
C LEU A 51 -4.29 -10.36 10.04
N LEU A 52 -5.18 -11.28 9.64
CA LEU A 52 -6.51 -11.43 10.22
C LEU A 52 -6.46 -12.40 11.40
N VAL A 53 -6.82 -11.92 12.57
CA VAL A 53 -6.96 -12.72 13.79
C VAL A 53 -8.42 -12.80 14.19
N VAL A 54 -8.89 -14.02 14.50
CA VAL A 54 -10.26 -14.31 14.95
C VAL A 54 -10.15 -15.23 16.17
N ASN A 55 -10.76 -14.82 17.28
CA ASN A 55 -10.80 -15.60 18.53
C ASN A 55 -9.41 -16.11 19.01
N GLY A 56 -8.39 -15.26 18.85
CA GLY A 56 -7.02 -15.60 19.26
C GLY A 56 -6.24 -16.49 18.29
N GLU A 57 -6.76 -16.71 17.08
CA GLU A 57 -6.10 -17.50 16.04
C GLU A 57 -5.85 -16.65 14.78
N LEU A 58 -4.66 -16.75 14.18
CA LEU A 58 -4.42 -16.18 12.86
C LEU A 58 -5.11 -17.03 11.81
N ILE A 59 -6.11 -16.46 11.15
CA ILE A 59 -6.92 -17.13 10.13
C ILE A 59 -6.38 -16.90 8.72
N ALA A 60 -5.84 -15.71 8.45
CA ALA A 60 -5.29 -15.37 7.15
C ALA A 60 -4.20 -14.31 7.26
N ALA A 61 -3.20 -14.42 6.41
CA ALA A 61 -2.20 -13.40 6.15
C ALA A 61 -2.17 -13.08 4.66
N THR A 62 -2.28 -11.81 4.30
CA THR A 62 -2.24 -11.37 2.90
C THR A 62 -1.21 -10.28 2.71
N LYS A 63 -0.40 -10.41 1.65
CA LYS A 63 0.44 -9.33 1.14
C LYS A 63 -0.42 -8.45 0.23
N ARG A 64 -0.52 -7.17 0.54
CA ARG A 64 -1.24 -6.19 -0.26
C ARG A 64 -0.28 -5.46 -1.18
N THR A 65 -0.65 -5.33 -2.44
CA THR A 65 0.14 -4.62 -3.45
C THR A 65 -0.69 -3.45 -3.98
N PRO A 66 -0.14 -2.23 -4.04
CA PRO A 66 -0.82 -1.09 -4.65
C PRO A 66 -1.22 -1.35 -6.10
N GLY A 67 -2.23 -0.62 -6.59
CA GLY A 67 -2.54 -0.61 -8.02
C GLY A 67 -1.33 -0.16 -8.82
N GLN A 68 -0.82 -1.02 -9.69
CA GLN A 68 0.40 -0.81 -10.48
C GLN A 68 0.32 -1.56 -11.80
N VAL A 69 1.17 -1.19 -12.74
CA VAL A 69 1.44 -1.97 -13.95
C VAL A 69 2.90 -2.38 -14.02
N ILE A 70 3.19 -3.44 -14.75
CA ILE A 70 4.56 -3.92 -14.99
C ILE A 70 4.84 -3.74 -16.48
N GLY A 71 5.88 -3.01 -16.81
CA GLY A 71 6.31 -2.76 -18.17
C GLY A 71 6.68 -4.04 -18.90
N ASP A 72 6.33 -4.11 -20.17
CA ASP A 72 6.69 -5.19 -21.09
C ASP A 72 7.58 -4.71 -22.25
N GLY A 73 7.93 -3.42 -22.25
CA GLY A 73 8.75 -2.79 -23.28
C GLY A 73 8.04 -2.55 -24.61
N GLN A 74 6.71 -2.76 -24.69
CA GLN A 74 5.92 -2.69 -25.93
C GLN A 74 4.66 -1.85 -25.77
N HIS A 75 3.94 -1.99 -24.66
CA HIS A 75 2.66 -1.34 -24.43
C HIS A 75 2.82 -0.09 -23.58
N SER A 76 2.00 0.92 -23.88
CA SER A 76 1.91 2.11 -23.02
C SER A 76 1.28 1.78 -21.67
N ILE A 77 1.49 2.65 -20.69
CA ILE A 77 0.87 2.50 -19.35
C ILE A 77 -0.65 2.39 -19.47
N ALA A 78 -1.28 3.18 -20.33
CA ALA A 78 -2.73 3.08 -20.56
C ALA A 78 -3.13 1.69 -21.08
N GLN A 79 -2.40 1.14 -22.04
CA GLN A 79 -2.65 -0.21 -22.57
C GLN A 79 -2.42 -1.30 -21.52
N LEU A 80 -1.35 -1.17 -20.70
CA LEU A 80 -1.08 -2.10 -19.60
C LEU A 80 -2.18 -2.06 -18.53
N VAL A 81 -2.73 -0.88 -18.23
CA VAL A 81 -3.88 -0.74 -17.33
C VAL A 81 -5.11 -1.45 -17.89
N GLU A 82 -5.41 -1.32 -19.20
CA GLU A 82 -6.51 -2.05 -19.83
C GLU A 82 -6.29 -3.57 -19.78
N GLN A 83 -5.07 -4.05 -19.99
CA GLN A 83 -4.73 -5.47 -19.85
C GLN A 83 -4.97 -5.96 -18.40
N VAL A 84 -4.49 -5.23 -17.39
CA VAL A 84 -4.73 -5.56 -15.98
C VAL A 84 -6.22 -5.54 -15.66
N ASN A 85 -6.96 -4.57 -16.19
CA ASN A 85 -8.40 -4.42 -15.98
C ASN A 85 -9.24 -5.47 -16.74
N SER A 86 -8.66 -6.21 -17.68
CA SER A 86 -9.33 -7.31 -18.39
C SER A 86 -9.52 -8.56 -17.50
N ASP A 87 -8.85 -8.63 -16.34
CA ASP A 87 -9.07 -9.69 -15.35
C ASP A 87 -10.56 -9.74 -14.95
N PRO A 88 -11.27 -10.87 -15.16
CA PRO A 88 -12.69 -10.98 -14.87
C PRO A 88 -13.06 -10.75 -13.41
N ARG A 89 -12.08 -10.82 -12.51
CA ARG A 89 -12.26 -10.51 -11.08
C ARG A 89 -12.30 -9.01 -10.78
N ARG A 90 -11.94 -8.13 -11.76
CA ARG A 90 -11.96 -6.68 -11.60
C ARG A 90 -13.29 -6.08 -12.06
N GLY A 91 -13.86 -5.20 -11.23
CA GLY A 91 -15.11 -4.47 -11.51
C GLY A 91 -15.02 -3.01 -11.07
N VAL A 92 -16.10 -2.28 -11.30
CA VAL A 92 -16.23 -0.89 -10.84
C VAL A 92 -16.69 -0.89 -9.39
N GLY A 93 -16.02 -0.11 -8.54
CA GLY A 93 -16.34 -0.05 -7.10
C GLY A 93 -16.23 -1.43 -6.43
N HIS A 94 -17.31 -1.87 -5.79
CA HIS A 94 -17.35 -3.14 -5.04
C HIS A 94 -18.16 -4.25 -5.75
N GLU A 95 -18.37 -4.15 -7.05
CA GLU A 95 -19.11 -5.15 -7.81
C GLU A 95 -18.42 -6.50 -7.89
N LYS A 96 -17.09 -6.51 -7.79
CA LYS A 96 -16.25 -7.71 -7.87
C LYS A 96 -15.20 -7.72 -6.76
N VAL A 97 -14.47 -8.83 -6.67
CA VAL A 97 -13.43 -9.03 -5.65
C VAL A 97 -12.30 -8.01 -5.74
N LEU A 98 -11.95 -7.59 -6.97
CA LEU A 98 -10.94 -6.58 -7.24
C LEU A 98 -11.57 -5.38 -7.92
N THR A 99 -11.06 -4.20 -7.61
CA THR A 99 -11.47 -2.96 -8.28
C THR A 99 -10.57 -2.69 -9.48
N ARG A 100 -11.12 -2.08 -10.52
CA ARG A 100 -10.36 -1.62 -11.69
C ARG A 100 -9.36 -0.53 -11.28
N ILE A 101 -8.22 -0.50 -11.96
CA ILE A 101 -7.28 0.62 -11.86
C ILE A 101 -7.80 1.75 -12.76
N GLU A 102 -7.87 2.96 -12.23
CA GLU A 102 -8.27 4.15 -12.97
C GLU A 102 -7.05 5.07 -13.15
N LEU A 103 -6.91 5.67 -14.34
CA LEU A 103 -5.90 6.71 -14.64
C LEU A 103 -6.43 8.09 -14.23
N ASP A 104 -6.76 8.24 -12.97
CA ASP A 104 -7.26 9.47 -12.35
C ASP A 104 -6.12 10.45 -11.95
N ALA A 105 -6.47 11.52 -11.25
CA ALA A 105 -5.52 12.53 -10.80
C ALA A 105 -4.42 11.93 -9.88
N GLN A 106 -4.74 10.89 -9.07
CA GLN A 106 -3.76 10.23 -8.22
C GLN A 106 -2.77 9.41 -9.05
N ALA A 107 -3.28 8.63 -10.02
CA ALA A 107 -2.42 7.88 -10.94
C ALA A 107 -1.51 8.82 -11.74
N LYS A 108 -2.06 9.94 -12.22
CA LYS A 108 -1.26 10.96 -12.90
C LYS A 108 -0.13 11.49 -12.02
N MET A 109 -0.42 11.87 -10.79
CA MET A 109 0.60 12.35 -9.85
C MET A 109 1.68 11.30 -9.57
N MET A 110 1.32 10.01 -9.48
CA MET A 110 2.28 8.92 -9.29
C MET A 110 3.19 8.74 -10.51
N MET A 111 2.62 8.82 -11.72
CA MET A 111 3.38 8.76 -12.98
C MET A 111 4.31 9.97 -13.14
N ASP A 112 3.82 11.19 -12.88
CA ASP A 112 4.60 12.44 -12.99
C ASP A 112 5.86 12.39 -12.10
N ARG A 113 5.82 11.77 -10.91
CA ARG A 113 6.98 11.58 -10.02
C ARG A 113 8.08 10.70 -10.62
N LEU A 114 7.72 9.84 -11.56
CA LEU A 114 8.63 8.94 -12.27
C LEU A 114 8.93 9.43 -13.68
N GLU A 115 8.54 10.66 -14.02
CA GLU A 115 8.66 11.26 -15.35
C GLU A 115 7.93 10.46 -16.44
N PHE A 116 6.84 9.77 -16.06
CA PHE A 116 5.96 9.03 -16.95
C PHE A 116 4.64 9.76 -17.20
N ASN A 117 3.99 9.39 -18.29
CA ASN A 117 2.60 9.70 -18.59
C ASN A 117 1.88 8.44 -19.12
N ALA A 118 0.58 8.54 -19.40
CA ALA A 118 -0.21 7.39 -19.85
C ALA A 118 0.28 6.74 -21.15
N GLU A 119 0.94 7.51 -22.02
CA GLU A 119 1.49 7.05 -23.31
C GLU A 119 2.92 6.51 -23.21
N SER A 120 3.56 6.66 -22.05
CA SER A 120 4.91 6.16 -21.83
C SER A 120 4.94 4.64 -21.87
N ILE A 121 6.01 4.07 -22.46
CA ILE A 121 6.25 2.62 -22.55
C ILE A 121 7.32 2.26 -21.52
N PRO A 122 6.96 1.64 -20.37
CA PRO A 122 7.93 1.24 -19.38
C PRO A 122 8.79 0.07 -19.87
N ALA A 123 10.04 0.01 -19.42
CA ALA A 123 10.94 -1.10 -19.74
C ALA A 123 10.41 -2.43 -19.21
N ILE A 124 10.89 -3.55 -19.78
CA ILE A 124 10.51 -4.90 -19.35
C ILE A 124 10.81 -5.07 -17.86
N GLY A 125 9.77 -5.47 -17.08
CA GLY A 125 9.87 -5.69 -15.64
C GLY A 125 9.83 -4.40 -14.81
N GLN A 126 9.78 -3.23 -15.42
CA GLN A 126 9.69 -1.97 -14.69
C GLN A 126 8.33 -1.81 -14.05
N ILE A 127 8.31 -1.67 -12.72
CA ILE A 127 7.09 -1.44 -11.95
C ILE A 127 6.74 0.04 -12.00
N VAL A 128 5.51 0.36 -12.40
CA VAL A 128 4.95 1.71 -12.38
C VAL A 128 3.77 1.74 -11.41
N PRO A 129 3.95 2.24 -10.18
CA PRO A 129 2.87 2.37 -9.22
C PRO A 129 1.90 3.47 -9.66
N LEU A 130 0.61 3.18 -9.59
CA LEU A 130 -0.49 4.10 -9.91
C LEU A 130 -1.28 4.52 -8.67
N ARG A 131 -0.96 3.90 -7.53
CA ARG A 131 -1.52 4.20 -6.20
C ARG A 131 -0.42 4.26 -5.15
N SER A 132 -0.58 5.13 -4.18
CA SER A 132 0.33 5.25 -3.04
C SER A 132 0.02 4.28 -1.89
N THR A 133 -1.17 3.66 -1.92
CA THR A 133 -1.64 2.75 -0.88
C THR A 133 -2.10 1.42 -1.46
N ALA A 134 -1.88 0.34 -0.71
CA ALA A 134 -2.18 -1.03 -1.13
C ALA A 134 -3.65 -1.41 -0.86
N ASN A 135 -4.60 -0.55 -1.26
CA ASN A 135 -6.03 -0.80 -1.06
C ASN A 135 -6.65 -1.54 -2.26
N LEU A 136 -7.39 -2.62 -1.99
CA LEU A 136 -8.13 -3.35 -3.03
C LEU A 136 -9.17 -2.45 -3.71
N SER A 137 -9.81 -1.55 -2.94
CA SER A 137 -10.83 -0.62 -3.43
C SER A 137 -10.32 0.44 -4.43
N THR A 138 -9.01 0.56 -4.59
CA THR A 138 -8.37 1.50 -5.52
C THR A 138 -7.52 0.80 -6.59
N GLY A 139 -7.77 -0.48 -6.83
CA GLY A 139 -7.10 -1.25 -7.87
C GLY A 139 -5.91 -2.08 -7.39
N GLY A 140 -5.62 -2.10 -6.09
CA GLY A 140 -4.61 -2.98 -5.50
C GLY A 140 -5.01 -4.45 -5.57
N THR A 141 -4.07 -5.32 -5.21
CA THR A 141 -4.26 -6.77 -5.12
C THR A 141 -3.86 -7.28 -3.73
N ALA A 142 -4.35 -8.47 -3.40
CA ALA A 142 -3.93 -9.20 -2.21
C ALA A 142 -3.48 -10.61 -2.63
N THR A 143 -2.33 -11.02 -2.13
CA THR A 143 -1.79 -12.37 -2.31
C THR A 143 -1.82 -13.07 -0.97
N ASP A 144 -2.38 -14.27 -0.92
CA ASP A 144 -2.38 -15.10 0.28
C ASP A 144 -0.95 -15.55 0.62
N VAL A 145 -0.53 -15.30 1.85
CA VAL A 145 0.79 -15.68 2.39
C VAL A 145 0.65 -16.41 3.73
N THR A 146 -0.54 -16.93 4.01
CA THR A 146 -0.88 -17.57 5.28
C THR A 146 0.03 -18.76 5.58
N ASP A 147 0.35 -19.56 4.58
CA ASP A 147 1.15 -20.79 4.75
C ASP A 147 2.65 -20.51 4.94
N ILE A 148 3.12 -19.33 4.56
CA ILE A 148 4.56 -18.99 4.62
C ILE A 148 4.91 -18.01 5.74
N ILE A 149 3.92 -17.49 6.47
CA ILE A 149 4.17 -16.55 7.56
C ILE A 149 5.02 -17.18 8.67
N HIS A 150 6.07 -16.47 9.10
CA HIS A 150 6.90 -16.90 10.22
C HIS A 150 6.06 -17.02 11.52
N PRO A 151 6.30 -18.06 12.36
CA PRO A 151 5.56 -18.22 13.62
C PRO A 151 5.62 -16.98 14.53
N ASP A 152 6.75 -16.30 14.65
CA ASP A 152 6.88 -15.09 15.49
C ASP A 152 5.96 -13.96 15.00
N ASN A 153 5.84 -13.77 13.69
CA ASN A 153 4.95 -12.77 13.08
C ASN A 153 3.47 -13.12 13.35
N ARG A 154 3.12 -14.40 13.31
CA ARG A 154 1.81 -14.92 13.70
C ARG A 154 1.50 -14.61 15.15
N ASP A 155 2.40 -14.98 16.06
CA ASP A 155 2.23 -14.80 17.51
C ASP A 155 2.15 -13.32 17.88
N MET A 156 2.93 -12.48 17.21
CA MET A 156 2.87 -11.03 17.40
C MET A 156 1.52 -10.46 17.03
N ALA A 157 0.94 -10.86 15.89
CA ALA A 157 -0.39 -10.41 15.48
C ALA A 157 -1.48 -10.85 16.48
N ILE A 158 -1.43 -12.10 16.96
CA ILE A 158 -2.35 -12.62 17.99
C ILE A 158 -2.24 -11.81 19.28
N ARG A 159 -1.03 -11.55 19.75
CA ARG A 159 -0.79 -10.75 20.96
C ARG A 159 -1.28 -9.31 20.79
N ALA A 160 -1.08 -8.71 19.61
CA ALA A 160 -1.53 -7.34 19.33
C ALA A 160 -3.06 -7.21 19.44
N ILE A 161 -3.81 -8.15 18.86
CA ILE A 161 -5.29 -8.18 18.96
C ILE A 161 -5.75 -8.47 20.38
N GLY A 162 -5.10 -9.42 21.07
CA GLY A 162 -5.40 -9.75 22.47
C GLY A 162 -5.16 -8.57 23.42
N ALA A 163 -4.11 -7.78 23.20
CA ALA A 163 -3.77 -6.62 24.03
C ALA A 163 -4.84 -5.51 24.02
N ILE A 164 -5.60 -5.39 22.92
CA ILE A 164 -6.72 -4.43 22.82
C ILE A 164 -8.08 -5.08 23.07
N GLY A 165 -8.12 -6.38 23.41
CA GLY A 165 -9.34 -7.09 23.82
C GLY A 165 -10.34 -7.31 22.68
N LEU A 166 -9.90 -7.49 21.44
CA LEU A 166 -10.76 -7.76 20.31
C LEU A 166 -10.85 -9.26 20.02
N ASP A 167 -12.07 -9.75 19.73
CA ASP A 167 -12.30 -11.12 19.26
C ASP A 167 -11.96 -11.26 17.76
N VAL A 168 -12.14 -10.19 16.96
CA VAL A 168 -11.83 -10.15 15.54
C VAL A 168 -11.07 -8.85 15.23
N GLY A 169 -9.93 -8.98 14.58
CA GLY A 169 -9.16 -7.80 14.18
C GLY A 169 -8.16 -8.08 13.07
N GLY A 170 -7.84 -7.04 12.33
CA GLY A 170 -6.81 -7.08 11.30
C GLY A 170 -5.61 -6.22 11.70
N VAL A 171 -4.43 -6.82 11.76
CA VAL A 171 -3.18 -6.12 12.01
C VAL A 171 -2.55 -5.72 10.69
N ASP A 172 -2.22 -4.43 10.53
CA ASP A 172 -1.37 -3.96 9.43
C ASP A 172 0.09 -4.16 9.83
N PHE A 173 0.84 -4.84 9.00
CA PHE A 173 2.19 -5.28 9.28
C PHE A 173 3.11 -5.02 8.09
N LEU A 174 4.19 -4.28 8.31
CA LEU A 174 5.23 -4.05 7.30
C LEU A 174 6.37 -5.03 7.52
N SER A 175 6.72 -5.78 6.47
CA SER A 175 7.84 -6.72 6.50
C SER A 175 8.49 -6.84 5.14
N LYS A 176 9.82 -6.89 5.11
CA LYS A 176 10.58 -7.17 3.87
C LYS A 176 10.41 -8.63 3.43
N ASN A 177 10.23 -9.52 4.39
CA ASN A 177 9.97 -10.93 4.14
C ASN A 177 9.10 -11.50 5.27
N ILE A 178 7.85 -11.78 4.98
CA ILE A 178 6.89 -12.30 5.98
C ILE A 178 7.27 -13.69 6.51
N ALA A 179 8.12 -14.43 5.79
CA ALA A 179 8.63 -15.74 6.19
C ALA A 179 9.84 -15.67 7.15
N GLU A 180 10.31 -14.47 7.50
CA GLU A 180 11.37 -14.25 8.47
C GLU A 180 10.77 -13.61 9.75
N SER A 181 11.43 -13.84 10.89
CA SER A 181 11.06 -13.19 12.15
C SER A 181 11.24 -11.67 12.08
N TYR A 182 10.34 -10.89 12.71
CA TYR A 182 10.41 -9.43 12.83
C TYR A 182 11.62 -8.95 13.63
#